data_86fe749a7d0fad3ee300dff2f03f6932
#
_entry.id   86fe749a7d0fad3ee300dff2f03f6932
#
_cell.length_a   1.000
_cell.length_b   1.000
_cell.length_c   1.000
_cell.angle_alpha   90.00
_cell.angle_beta   90.00
_cell.angle_gamma   90.00
#
_symmetry.space_group_name_H-M   'P 1'
#
loop_
_entity.id
_entity.type
_entity.pdbx_description
1 polymer ?
#
loop_
_entity_poly.entity_id
_entity_poly.type
_entity_poly.pdbx_seq_one_letter_code
_entity_poly.pdbx_strand_id
1 'polypeptide(L)'
;MTLIATTKDLDALTMVVVAEFDAGIEQVWQLWADPRKLERWWGPPEWPATFTRHDLVPGGESRYHMTGPDGEQPGGYWQISEVEEPTRLIVHDGFTDEAGNPAPGDPVIMEVTLDELPGGTRMTLTSTFASAGQLDEMVKMGMEEGLAGAIDQIDGVLAEAA
;
A
#
# COMPACT_ATOMS: atom_id res chain seq x y z
N MET A 1 17.36 -2.38 1.55
CA MET A 1 17.15 -1.92 0.21
C MET A 1 16.26 -0.69 0.17
N THR A 2 16.22 -0.01 -0.92
CA THR A 2 15.68 1.33 -1.00
C THR A 2 14.62 1.50 -2.06
N LEU A 3 13.82 2.54 -1.90
CA LEU A 3 12.94 3.05 -2.94
C LEU A 3 13.79 3.45 -4.16
N ILE A 4 13.47 2.92 -5.34
CA ILE A 4 14.23 3.15 -6.56
C ILE A 4 13.72 4.37 -7.32
N ALA A 5 12.41 4.41 -7.57
CA ALA A 5 11.83 5.46 -8.39
C ALA A 5 10.35 5.67 -8.12
N THR A 6 9.93 6.92 -8.26
CA THR A 6 8.52 7.28 -8.28
C THR A 6 8.26 8.09 -9.54
N THR A 7 7.26 7.70 -10.32
CA THR A 7 6.88 8.35 -11.57
C THR A 7 5.40 8.66 -11.55
N LYS A 8 5.04 9.88 -11.93
CA LYS A 8 3.64 10.30 -12.09
C LYS A 8 3.35 10.54 -13.56
N ASP A 9 2.23 10.01 -14.06
CA ASP A 9 1.76 10.23 -15.42
C ASP A 9 0.37 10.86 -15.34
N LEU A 10 0.31 12.14 -15.62
CA LEU A 10 -0.93 12.92 -15.53
C LEU A 10 -1.93 12.55 -16.63
N ASP A 11 -1.47 12.09 -17.78
CA ASP A 11 -2.35 11.68 -18.87
C ASP A 11 -2.99 10.32 -18.59
N ALA A 12 -2.22 9.39 -18.03
CA ALA A 12 -2.71 8.07 -17.65
C ALA A 12 -3.35 8.04 -16.27
N LEU A 13 -3.28 9.14 -15.51
CA LEU A 13 -3.78 9.25 -14.13
C LEU A 13 -3.16 8.22 -13.21
N THR A 14 -1.86 7.98 -13.34
CA THR A 14 -1.15 6.96 -12.54
C THR A 14 0.03 7.52 -11.78
N MET A 15 0.34 6.85 -10.67
CA MET A 15 1.60 7.04 -9.95
C MET A 15 2.21 5.65 -9.78
N VAL A 16 3.45 5.49 -10.20
CA VAL A 16 4.16 4.22 -10.14
C VAL A 16 5.35 4.35 -9.19
N VAL A 17 5.42 3.45 -8.22
CA VAL A 17 6.53 3.38 -7.27
C VAL A 17 7.20 2.02 -7.45
N VAL A 18 8.52 2.03 -7.66
CA VAL A 18 9.32 0.81 -7.83
C VAL A 18 10.33 0.72 -6.70
N ALA A 19 10.38 -0.42 -6.04
CA ALA A 19 11.34 -0.70 -4.98
C ALA A 19 11.92 -2.11 -5.15
N GLU A 20 13.18 -2.31 -4.77
CA GLU A 20 13.83 -3.61 -4.81
C GLU A 20 14.31 -4.00 -3.43
N PHE A 21 14.17 -5.28 -3.11
CA PHE A 21 14.51 -5.82 -1.80
C PHE A 21 15.41 -7.03 -1.92
N ASP A 22 16.33 -7.21 -0.96
CA ASP A 22 17.24 -8.36 -0.86
C ASP A 22 16.54 -9.52 -0.15
N ALA A 23 15.35 -9.88 -0.62
CA ALA A 23 14.54 -10.94 -0.03
C ALA A 23 13.79 -11.68 -1.13
N GLY A 24 13.48 -12.95 -0.89
CA GLY A 24 12.74 -13.76 -1.84
C GLY A 24 11.31 -13.29 -2.03
N ILE A 25 10.72 -13.64 -3.18
CA ILE A 25 9.40 -13.18 -3.55
C ILE A 25 8.31 -13.58 -2.53
N GLU A 26 8.43 -14.76 -1.93
CA GLU A 26 7.47 -15.21 -0.94
C GLU A 26 7.56 -14.41 0.37
N GLN A 27 8.76 -13.99 0.76
CA GLN A 27 8.95 -13.13 1.93
C GLN A 27 8.37 -11.74 1.68
N VAL A 28 8.55 -11.21 0.48
CA VAL A 28 7.98 -9.90 0.10
C VAL A 28 6.46 -10.00 0.00
N TRP A 29 5.93 -11.11 -0.53
CA TRP A 29 4.48 -11.33 -0.57
C TRP A 29 3.86 -11.31 0.84
N GLN A 30 4.54 -11.90 1.84
CA GLN A 30 4.04 -11.91 3.21
C GLN A 30 3.90 -10.52 3.83
N LEU A 31 4.63 -9.52 3.32
CA LEU A 31 4.46 -8.13 3.75
C LEU A 31 3.07 -7.60 3.43
N TRP A 32 2.41 -8.18 2.42
CA TRP A 32 1.05 -7.83 2.03
C TRP A 32 0.03 -8.81 2.58
N ALA A 33 0.39 -10.09 2.68
CA ALA A 33 -0.56 -11.16 3.04
C ALA A 33 -0.75 -11.30 4.54
N ASP A 34 0.29 -11.08 5.33
CA ASP A 34 0.22 -11.17 6.78
C ASP A 34 -0.14 -9.80 7.36
N PRO A 35 -1.35 -9.63 7.96
CA PRO A 35 -1.77 -8.33 8.46
C PRO A 35 -0.86 -7.78 9.56
N ARG A 36 -0.20 -8.65 10.34
CA ARG A 36 0.74 -8.20 11.38
C ARG A 36 2.01 -7.63 10.78
N LYS A 37 2.43 -8.12 9.60
CA LYS A 37 3.57 -7.55 8.87
C LYS A 37 3.14 -6.32 8.08
N LEU A 38 1.98 -6.38 7.43
CA LEU A 38 1.45 -5.28 6.64
C LEU A 38 1.29 -4.01 7.49
N GLU A 39 0.73 -4.12 8.68
CA GLU A 39 0.50 -2.95 9.53
C GLU A 39 1.80 -2.31 10.05
N ARG A 40 2.91 -3.03 10.00
CA ARG A 40 4.19 -2.50 10.45
C ARG A 40 4.84 -1.54 9.45
N TRP A 41 4.44 -1.59 8.19
CA TRP A 41 5.04 -0.71 7.18
C TRP A 41 4.02 0.11 6.39
N TRP A 42 2.75 -0.27 6.36
CA TRP A 42 1.73 0.41 5.54
C TRP A 42 1.57 1.88 5.91
N GLY A 43 1.56 2.22 7.18
CA GLY A 43 1.54 3.61 7.63
C GLY A 43 2.93 4.22 7.68
N PRO A 44 3.11 5.50 7.32
CA PRO A 44 4.42 6.15 7.50
C PRO A 44 4.82 6.20 8.98
N PRO A 45 6.12 6.45 9.29
CA PRO A 45 6.61 6.33 10.68
C PRO A 45 5.82 7.06 11.76
N GLU A 46 5.23 8.20 11.43
CA GLU A 46 4.47 9.00 12.40
C GLU A 46 2.98 8.62 12.43
N TRP A 47 2.55 7.74 11.51
CA TRP A 47 1.17 7.32 11.35
C TRP A 47 1.07 5.80 11.20
N PRO A 48 1.49 5.02 12.23
CA PRO A 48 1.46 3.56 12.12
C PRO A 48 0.06 3.03 11.88
N ALA A 49 -0.04 2.01 11.05
CA ALA A 49 -1.31 1.39 10.69
C ALA A 49 -1.68 0.25 11.62
N THR A 50 -2.97 0.05 11.80
CA THR A 50 -3.54 -1.13 12.49
C THR A 50 -4.57 -1.72 11.55
N PHE A 51 -4.43 -3.00 11.21
CA PHE A 51 -5.41 -3.71 10.38
C PHE A 51 -6.34 -4.52 11.28
N THR A 52 -7.60 -4.15 11.28
CA THR A 52 -8.64 -4.84 12.06
C THR A 52 -9.31 -5.96 11.28
N ARG A 53 -9.20 -5.93 9.95
CA ARG A 53 -9.69 -6.95 9.04
C ARG A 53 -8.76 -7.04 7.84
N HIS A 54 -8.47 -8.25 7.37
CA HIS A 54 -7.63 -8.44 6.20
C HIS A 54 -7.93 -9.79 5.54
N ASP A 55 -8.91 -9.80 4.64
CA ASP A 55 -9.32 -10.99 3.90
C ASP A 55 -8.69 -10.95 2.51
N LEU A 56 -7.46 -11.44 2.37
CA LEU A 56 -6.71 -11.35 1.12
C LEU A 56 -7.10 -12.46 0.14
N VAL A 57 -8.33 -12.33 -0.36
CA VAL A 57 -8.90 -13.21 -1.38
C VAL A 57 -9.69 -12.35 -2.37
N PRO A 58 -9.90 -12.81 -3.62
CA PRO A 58 -10.75 -12.06 -4.56
C PRO A 58 -12.14 -11.85 -3.95
N GLY A 59 -12.61 -10.61 -3.95
CA GLY A 59 -13.88 -10.23 -3.32
C GLY A 59 -13.78 -9.97 -1.82
N GLY A 60 -12.62 -10.17 -1.22
CA GLY A 60 -12.40 -9.90 0.20
C GLY A 60 -12.22 -8.42 0.51
N GLU A 61 -12.08 -8.12 1.79
CA GLU A 61 -11.96 -6.74 2.26
C GLU A 61 -10.88 -6.60 3.33
N SER A 62 -10.31 -5.41 3.41
CA SER A 62 -9.46 -5.01 4.52
C SER A 62 -10.03 -3.76 5.17
N ARG A 63 -9.83 -3.64 6.47
CA ARG A 63 -10.15 -2.43 7.24
C ARG A 63 -8.95 -2.07 8.09
N TYR A 64 -8.58 -0.81 8.04
CA TYR A 64 -7.45 -0.33 8.80
C TYR A 64 -7.66 1.11 9.25
N HIS A 65 -6.85 1.53 10.21
CA HIS A 65 -6.72 2.94 10.55
C HIS A 65 -5.24 3.24 10.78
N MET A 66 -4.89 4.50 10.62
CA MET A 66 -3.57 5.00 10.99
C MET A 66 -3.73 5.83 12.24
N THR A 67 -2.74 5.75 13.15
CA THR A 67 -2.80 6.52 14.41
C THR A 67 -1.76 7.62 14.34
N GLY A 68 -2.21 8.86 14.39
CA GLY A 68 -1.36 10.03 14.35
C GLY A 68 -0.79 10.42 15.71
N PRO A 69 0.16 11.36 15.73
CA PRO A 69 0.84 11.78 16.98
C PRO A 69 -0.07 12.40 18.01
N ASP A 70 -1.22 12.95 17.59
CA ASP A 70 -2.20 13.54 18.50
C ASP A 70 -3.38 12.61 18.77
N GLY A 71 -3.27 11.33 18.38
CA GLY A 71 -4.31 10.33 18.61
C GLY A 71 -5.38 10.26 17.52
N GLU A 72 -5.22 11.00 16.42
CA GLU A 72 -6.12 10.89 15.29
C GLU A 72 -6.08 9.48 14.71
N GLN A 73 -7.22 8.98 14.26
CA GLN A 73 -7.30 7.64 13.68
C GLN A 73 -8.08 7.64 12.37
N PRO A 74 -7.52 8.29 11.31
CA PRO A 74 -8.15 8.21 10.01
C PRO A 74 -8.18 6.77 9.52
N GLY A 75 -9.33 6.34 9.04
CA GLY A 75 -9.54 4.98 8.60
C GLY A 75 -9.50 4.83 7.09
N GLY A 76 -9.21 3.60 6.67
CA GLY A 76 -9.22 3.24 5.27
C GLY A 76 -9.77 1.83 5.08
N TYR A 77 -10.06 1.51 3.84
CA TYR A 77 -10.51 0.17 3.48
C TYR A 77 -9.87 -0.25 2.16
N TRP A 78 -9.74 -1.56 1.99
CA TRP A 78 -9.44 -2.15 0.69
C TRP A 78 -10.61 -3.03 0.28
N GLN A 79 -10.97 -2.95 -0.99
CA GLN A 79 -11.80 -3.94 -1.64
C GLN A 79 -10.89 -4.70 -2.58
N ILE A 80 -10.70 -5.99 -2.33
CA ILE A 80 -9.71 -6.80 -3.03
C ILE A 80 -10.35 -7.39 -4.27
N SER A 81 -9.80 -7.08 -5.45
CA SER A 81 -10.36 -7.55 -6.72
C SER A 81 -9.60 -8.74 -7.30
N GLU A 82 -8.28 -8.78 -7.17
CA GLU A 82 -7.47 -9.88 -7.69
C GLU A 82 -6.34 -10.24 -6.75
N VAL A 83 -6.08 -11.55 -6.63
CA VAL A 83 -4.95 -12.08 -5.86
C VAL A 83 -4.33 -13.21 -6.66
N GLU A 84 -3.06 -13.06 -7.04
CA GLU A 84 -2.26 -14.09 -7.70
C GLU A 84 -0.98 -14.28 -6.89
N GLU A 85 -1.06 -15.09 -5.85
CA GLU A 85 0.09 -15.33 -4.96
C GLU A 85 1.21 -16.06 -5.69
N PRO A 86 2.47 -15.65 -5.56
CA PRO A 86 2.99 -14.49 -4.81
C PRO A 86 3.36 -13.31 -5.71
N THR A 87 2.69 -13.11 -6.84
CA THR A 87 3.13 -12.19 -7.89
C THR A 87 2.30 -10.94 -8.08
N ARG A 88 1.00 -10.97 -7.72
CA ARG A 88 0.12 -9.88 -8.09
C ARG A 88 -1.05 -9.72 -7.12
N LEU A 89 -1.39 -8.46 -6.86
CA LEU A 89 -2.52 -8.09 -6.01
C LEU A 89 -3.13 -6.80 -6.57
N ILE A 90 -4.46 -6.76 -6.70
CA ILE A 90 -5.17 -5.53 -7.03
C ILE A 90 -6.19 -5.23 -5.95
N VAL A 91 -6.12 -4.04 -5.39
CA VAL A 91 -7.05 -3.56 -4.37
C VAL A 91 -7.59 -2.18 -4.76
N HIS A 92 -8.82 -1.90 -4.31
CA HIS A 92 -9.41 -0.57 -4.40
C HIS A 92 -9.31 0.04 -3.00
N ASP A 93 -8.49 1.06 -2.87
CA ASP A 93 -8.15 1.69 -1.59
C ASP A 93 -8.90 2.99 -1.43
N GLY A 94 -9.63 3.13 -0.35
CA GLY A 94 -10.38 4.34 -0.05
C GLY A 94 -10.39 4.67 1.43
N PHE A 95 -10.99 5.80 1.75
CA PHE A 95 -11.14 6.25 3.13
C PHE A 95 -12.45 5.74 3.72
N THR A 96 -12.48 5.57 5.04
CA THR A 96 -13.70 5.27 5.76
C THR A 96 -14.22 6.53 6.44
N ASP A 97 -15.54 6.56 6.69
CA ASP A 97 -16.18 7.61 7.49
C ASP A 97 -16.00 7.31 8.99
N GLU A 98 -16.59 8.16 9.85
CA GLU A 98 -16.48 8.02 11.30
C GLU A 98 -17.10 6.70 11.82
N ALA A 99 -18.05 6.12 11.08
CA ALA A 99 -18.66 4.84 11.43
C ALA A 99 -17.88 3.63 10.94
N GLY A 100 -16.78 3.85 10.19
CA GLY A 100 -15.96 2.78 9.63
C GLY A 100 -16.45 2.23 8.30
N ASN A 101 -17.42 2.88 7.67
CA ASN A 101 -17.92 2.51 6.36
C ASN A 101 -17.17 3.25 5.25
N PRO A 102 -17.13 2.73 4.02
CA PRO A 102 -16.51 3.45 2.92
C PRO A 102 -17.10 4.87 2.77
N ALA A 103 -16.23 5.87 2.79
CA ALA A 103 -16.63 7.26 2.62
C ALA A 103 -17.02 7.51 1.15
N PRO A 104 -17.82 8.56 0.88
CA PRO A 104 -18.15 8.92 -0.49
C PRO A 104 -16.91 9.27 -1.31
N GLY A 105 -16.92 8.94 -2.58
CA GLY A 105 -15.83 9.21 -3.50
C GLY A 105 -15.28 7.94 -4.12
N ASP A 106 -14.47 8.12 -5.15
CA ASP A 106 -13.89 6.99 -5.87
C ASP A 106 -12.64 6.49 -5.16
N PRO A 107 -12.47 5.17 -4.97
CA PRO A 107 -11.23 4.63 -4.44
C PRO A 107 -10.09 4.76 -5.45
N VAL A 108 -8.87 4.73 -4.97
CA VAL A 108 -7.67 4.61 -5.79
C VAL A 108 -7.46 3.12 -6.08
N ILE A 109 -7.28 2.78 -7.35
CA ILE A 109 -7.00 1.39 -7.73
C ILE A 109 -5.50 1.18 -7.63
N MET A 110 -5.09 0.22 -6.80
CA MET A 110 -3.69 -0.05 -6.55
C MET A 110 -3.34 -1.46 -7.01
N GLU A 111 -2.41 -1.56 -7.95
CA GLU A 111 -1.88 -2.84 -8.42
C GLU A 111 -0.46 -3.03 -7.91
N VAL A 112 -0.23 -4.16 -7.25
CA VAL A 112 1.09 -4.56 -6.77
C VAL A 112 1.55 -5.73 -7.62
N THR A 113 2.74 -5.62 -8.19
CA THR A 113 3.39 -6.74 -8.89
C THR A 113 4.75 -7.02 -8.27
N LEU A 114 5.06 -8.29 -8.13
CA LEU A 114 6.35 -8.74 -7.60
C LEU A 114 7.05 -9.59 -8.67
N ASP A 115 8.28 -9.21 -8.98
CA ASP A 115 9.11 -9.91 -9.96
C ASP A 115 10.39 -10.40 -9.30
N GLU A 116 10.77 -11.65 -9.58
CA GLU A 116 12.01 -12.21 -9.06
C GLU A 116 13.21 -11.59 -9.76
N LEU A 117 14.21 -11.21 -8.97
CA LEU A 117 15.50 -10.74 -9.45
C LEU A 117 16.59 -11.69 -8.98
N PRO A 118 17.78 -11.68 -9.61
CA PRO A 118 18.92 -12.39 -9.05
C PRO A 118 19.24 -11.84 -7.65
N GLY A 119 18.96 -12.63 -6.61
CA GLY A 119 19.21 -12.27 -5.23
C GLY A 119 18.15 -11.39 -4.57
N GLY A 120 16.98 -11.20 -5.21
CA GLY A 120 15.97 -10.34 -4.60
C GLY A 120 14.64 -10.30 -5.30
N THR A 121 13.88 -9.26 -5.02
CA THR A 121 12.53 -9.06 -5.57
C THR A 121 12.33 -7.59 -5.91
N ARG A 122 11.72 -7.33 -7.08
CA ARG A 122 11.26 -5.99 -7.46
C ARG A 122 9.77 -5.89 -7.19
N MET A 123 9.38 -4.87 -6.45
CA MET A 123 7.98 -4.54 -6.19
C MET A 123 7.61 -3.30 -7.00
N THR A 124 6.56 -3.41 -7.80
CA THR A 124 6.01 -2.28 -8.54
C THR A 124 4.61 -2.01 -8.01
N LEU A 125 4.39 -0.79 -7.58
CA LEU A 125 3.11 -0.34 -7.02
C LEU A 125 2.54 0.72 -7.95
N THR A 126 1.46 0.38 -8.65
CA THR A 126 0.80 1.30 -9.59
C THR A 126 -0.53 1.74 -9.01
N SER A 127 -0.64 3.04 -8.74
CA SER A 127 -1.89 3.66 -8.29
C SER A 127 -2.55 4.36 -9.45
N THR A 128 -3.82 4.04 -9.72
CA THR A 128 -4.61 4.65 -10.77
C THR A 128 -5.74 5.45 -10.13
N PHE A 129 -5.84 6.72 -10.54
CA PHE A 129 -6.80 7.67 -9.97
C PHE A 129 -8.00 7.81 -10.90
N ALA A 130 -9.16 8.13 -10.32
CA ALA A 130 -10.40 8.28 -11.08
C ALA A 130 -10.44 9.57 -11.90
N SER A 131 -9.66 10.59 -11.49
CA SER A 131 -9.64 11.89 -12.17
C SER A 131 -8.34 12.63 -11.88
N ALA A 132 -8.04 13.63 -12.69
CA ALA A 132 -6.90 14.51 -12.46
C ALA A 132 -7.05 15.27 -11.13
N GLY A 133 -8.27 15.62 -10.75
CA GLY A 133 -8.57 16.27 -9.48
C GLY A 133 -8.23 15.38 -8.29
N GLN A 134 -8.56 14.09 -8.37
CA GLN A 134 -8.23 13.14 -7.31
C GLN A 134 -6.71 12.98 -7.19
N LEU A 135 -6.01 12.82 -8.31
CA LEU A 135 -4.56 12.71 -8.31
C LEU A 135 -3.92 13.94 -7.65
N ASP A 136 -4.34 15.13 -8.04
CA ASP A 136 -3.82 16.39 -7.51
C ASP A 136 -4.08 16.49 -6.00
N GLU A 137 -5.28 16.15 -5.56
CA GLU A 137 -5.65 16.18 -4.15
C GLU A 137 -4.82 15.21 -3.31
N MET A 138 -4.63 13.98 -3.79
CA MET A 138 -3.81 12.99 -3.09
C MET A 138 -2.35 13.40 -3.00
N VAL A 139 -1.80 13.99 -4.06
CA VAL A 139 -0.43 14.52 -4.05
C VAL A 139 -0.30 15.65 -3.04
N LYS A 140 -1.28 16.54 -2.97
CA LYS A 140 -1.29 17.63 -1.98
C LYS A 140 -1.40 17.13 -0.55
N MET A 141 -2.06 16.00 -0.33
CA MET A 141 -2.16 15.36 0.99
C MET A 141 -0.86 14.65 1.40
N GLY A 142 0.14 14.61 0.53
CA GLY A 142 1.42 13.98 0.84
C GLY A 142 1.50 12.49 0.54
N MET A 143 0.68 11.98 -0.37
CA MET A 143 0.66 10.56 -0.71
C MET A 143 2.03 10.03 -1.16
N GLU A 144 2.75 10.78 -1.99
CA GLU A 144 4.05 10.34 -2.48
C GLU A 144 5.07 10.19 -1.36
N GLU A 145 5.18 11.20 -0.50
CA GLU A 145 6.10 11.22 0.63
C GLU A 145 5.70 10.17 1.68
N GLY A 146 4.41 10.04 1.94
CA GLY A 146 3.88 9.05 2.87
C GLY A 146 4.16 7.63 2.41
N LEU A 147 3.95 7.35 1.12
CA LEU A 147 4.20 6.03 0.56
C LEU A 147 5.71 5.70 0.56
N ALA A 148 6.56 6.67 0.22
CA ALA A 148 8.01 6.49 0.28
C ALA A 148 8.47 6.19 1.72
N GLY A 149 7.96 6.93 2.70
CA GLY A 149 8.27 6.70 4.11
C GLY A 149 7.78 5.35 4.61
N ALA A 150 6.62 4.90 4.13
CA ALA A 150 6.09 3.58 4.46
C ALA A 150 6.99 2.48 3.90
N ILE A 151 7.35 2.57 2.63
CA ILE A 151 8.19 1.57 1.95
C ILE A 151 9.59 1.49 2.58
N ASP A 152 10.15 2.61 3.03
CA ASP A 152 11.45 2.63 3.71
C ASP A 152 11.46 1.77 4.98
N GLN A 153 10.32 1.49 5.58
CA GLN A 153 10.24 0.66 6.78
C GLN A 153 10.33 -0.84 6.48
N ILE A 154 10.16 -1.22 5.22
CA ILE A 154 10.10 -2.64 4.82
C ILE A 154 11.40 -3.38 5.13
N ASP A 155 12.55 -2.75 4.91
CA ASP A 155 13.84 -3.40 5.20
C ASP A 155 13.93 -3.84 6.66
N GLY A 156 13.43 -3.03 7.59
CA GLY A 156 13.39 -3.37 9.01
C GLY A 156 12.48 -4.56 9.31
N VAL A 157 11.34 -4.65 8.63
CA VAL A 157 10.42 -5.77 8.80
C VAL A 157 11.03 -7.06 8.25
N LEU A 158 11.67 -6.99 7.08
CA LEU A 158 12.35 -8.14 6.47
C LEU A 158 13.52 -8.63 7.32
N ALA A 159 14.27 -7.72 7.94
CA ALA A 159 15.39 -8.08 8.79
C ALA A 159 14.95 -8.85 10.05
N GLU A 160 13.79 -8.54 10.59
CA GLU A 160 13.24 -9.23 11.75
C GLU A 160 12.72 -10.63 11.41
N ALA A 161 12.33 -10.86 10.15
CA ALA A 161 11.82 -12.14 9.69
C ALA A 161 12.93 -13.12 9.31
N ALA A 162 14.17 -12.66 9.25
CA ALA A 162 15.31 -13.48 8.83
C ALA A 162 15.74 -14.47 9.90
#